data_6c0f51c04466a9ac528d24b2875430e3
#
_entry.id   6c0f51c04466a9ac528d24b2875430e3
#
_cell.length_a   1.000
_cell.length_b   1.000
_cell.length_c   1.000
_cell.angle_alpha   90.00
_cell.angle_beta   90.00
_cell.angle_gamma   90.00
#
_symmetry.space_group_name_H-M   'P 1'
#
loop_
_entity.id
_entity.type
_entity.pdbx_description
1 polymer ?
#
loop_
_entity_poly.entity_id
_entity_poly.type
_entity_poly.pdbx_seq_one_letter_code
_entity_poly.pdbx_strand_id
1 'polypeptide(L)'
;SRGLGDVYKRQVLHCVKAFEAVMRELAPHALRAVIFHGFIGSSQQAAEAIKKGYYLSFGERTFRSPRTVEALRRTPVENLFAETDESDVPIEEIYRRIAQAKDLDPELLKCAIYRNYREIFER
;
A
#
# COMPACT_ATOMS: atom_id res chain seq x y z
N SER A 1 -0.52 -15.98 -22.87
CA SER A 1 0.16 -14.73 -22.89
C SER A 1 0.86 -14.46 -21.59
N ARG A 2 2.05 -14.00 -21.72
CA ARG A 2 2.82 -13.57 -20.58
C ARG A 2 2.02 -12.60 -19.72
N GLY A 3 1.30 -11.68 -20.36
CA GLY A 3 0.59 -10.64 -19.66
C GLY A 3 -0.42 -11.14 -18.64
N LEU A 4 -1.19 -12.15 -19.00
CA LEU A 4 -2.20 -12.65 -18.09
C LEU A 4 -1.59 -13.26 -16.83
N GLY A 5 -0.52 -14.04 -17.00
CA GLY A 5 0.15 -14.64 -15.86
C GLY A 5 0.71 -13.59 -14.92
N ASP A 6 1.30 -12.55 -15.50
CA ASP A 6 1.86 -11.46 -14.70
C ASP A 6 0.77 -10.68 -13.98
N VAL A 7 -0.36 -10.45 -14.64
CA VAL A 7 -1.47 -9.74 -14.03
C VAL A 7 -1.98 -10.49 -12.80
N TYR A 8 -2.13 -11.80 -12.89
CA TYR A 8 -2.56 -12.60 -11.75
C TYR A 8 -1.59 -12.49 -10.58
N LYS A 9 -0.30 -12.38 -10.87
CA LYS A 9 0.71 -12.37 -9.83
C LYS A 9 0.89 -10.98 -9.21
N ARG A 10 0.32 -9.95 -9.82
CA ARG A 10 0.38 -8.58 -9.33
C ARG A 10 -1.04 -8.09 -9.14
N GLN A 11 -1.58 -8.33 -7.96
CA GLN A 11 -2.96 -7.99 -7.65
C GLN A 11 -3.02 -6.62 -7.00
N VAL A 12 -3.90 -5.76 -7.52
CA VAL A 12 -4.23 -4.50 -6.89
C VAL A 12 -5.65 -4.63 -6.34
N LEU A 13 -5.77 -4.51 -5.03
CA LEU A 13 -7.03 -4.79 -4.36
C LEU A 13 -7.62 -3.56 -3.71
N HIS A 14 -8.93 -3.37 -3.89
CA HIS A 14 -9.69 -2.38 -3.17
C HIS A 14 -10.35 -3.08 -1.99
N CYS A 15 -9.78 -2.88 -0.81
CA CYS A 15 -10.24 -3.60 0.35
C CYS A 15 -10.41 -2.66 1.54
N VAL A 16 -11.59 -2.02 1.63
CA VAL A 16 -11.86 -1.08 2.70
C VAL A 16 -12.46 -1.76 3.93
N LYS A 17 -13.40 -2.68 3.72
CA LYS A 17 -14.16 -3.27 4.83
C LYS A 17 -14.07 -4.78 4.93
N ALA A 18 -13.37 -5.43 4.04
CA ALA A 18 -13.32 -6.89 3.99
C ALA A 18 -11.89 -7.41 4.09
N PHE A 19 -11.06 -6.71 4.86
CA PHE A 19 -9.63 -7.03 4.92
C PHE A 19 -9.39 -8.48 5.32
N GLU A 20 -10.01 -8.94 6.40
CA GLU A 20 -9.75 -10.28 6.91
C GLU A 20 -10.22 -11.34 5.93
N ALA A 21 -11.36 -11.11 5.27
CA ALA A 21 -11.86 -12.04 4.29
C ALA A 21 -10.92 -12.14 3.09
N VAL A 22 -10.41 -10.99 2.62
CA VAL A 22 -9.47 -10.97 1.51
C VAL A 22 -8.18 -11.68 1.88
N MET A 23 -7.68 -11.44 3.09
CA MET A 23 -6.46 -12.11 3.53
C MET A 23 -6.62 -13.62 3.53
N ARG A 24 -7.79 -14.13 3.97
CA ARG A 24 -8.04 -15.56 3.95
C ARG A 24 -8.09 -16.11 2.53
N GLU A 25 -8.69 -15.35 1.62
CA GLU A 25 -8.78 -15.75 0.21
C GLU A 25 -7.41 -15.82 -0.44
N LEU A 26 -6.52 -14.89 -0.09
CA LEU A 26 -5.19 -14.83 -0.69
C LEU A 26 -4.22 -15.83 -0.12
N ALA A 27 -4.43 -16.28 1.12
CA ALA A 27 -3.47 -17.10 1.82
C ALA A 27 -2.99 -18.33 1.05
N PRO A 28 -3.86 -19.07 0.35
CA PRO A 28 -3.40 -20.25 -0.38
C PRO A 28 -2.73 -19.97 -1.72
N HIS A 29 -2.66 -18.71 -2.12
CA HIS A 29 -2.13 -18.35 -3.44
C HIS A 29 -0.71 -17.82 -3.34
N ALA A 30 0.17 -18.30 -4.21
CA ALA A 30 1.55 -17.78 -4.29
C ALA A 30 1.59 -16.64 -5.29
N LEU A 31 1.08 -15.49 -4.88
CA LEU A 31 1.01 -14.32 -5.75
C LEU A 31 2.35 -13.60 -5.77
N ARG A 32 2.70 -13.05 -6.94
CA ARG A 32 3.96 -12.35 -7.11
C ARG A 32 3.97 -11.03 -6.36
N ALA A 33 2.85 -10.32 -6.39
CA ALA A 33 2.71 -9.07 -5.65
C ALA A 33 1.25 -8.80 -5.40
N VAL A 34 0.97 -8.22 -4.25
CA VAL A 34 -0.38 -7.81 -3.87
C VAL A 34 -0.28 -6.41 -3.29
N ILE A 35 -1.14 -5.52 -3.77
CA ILE A 35 -1.23 -4.16 -3.26
C ILE A 35 -2.65 -3.95 -2.74
N PHE A 36 -2.75 -3.58 -1.46
CA PHE A 36 -4.04 -3.18 -0.90
C PHE A 36 -4.23 -1.69 -1.18
N HIS A 37 -5.05 -1.40 -2.16
CA HIS A 37 -5.33 -0.05 -2.61
C HIS A 37 -6.31 0.62 -1.66
N GLY A 38 -5.99 1.84 -1.23
CA GLY A 38 -6.85 2.56 -0.31
C GLY A 38 -6.94 1.91 1.06
N PHE A 39 -5.81 1.47 1.59
CA PHE A 39 -5.81 0.74 2.84
C PHE A 39 -6.38 1.58 3.98
N ILE A 40 -7.35 1.03 4.69
CA ILE A 40 -7.91 1.57 5.91
C ILE A 40 -7.93 0.43 6.92
N GLY A 41 -7.22 0.59 8.02
CA GLY A 41 -7.16 -0.49 8.99
C GLY A 41 -6.20 -0.19 10.13
N SER A 42 -6.03 -1.18 10.99
CA SER A 42 -5.20 -1.07 12.17
C SER A 42 -3.75 -1.46 11.87
N SER A 43 -2.87 -1.16 12.84
CA SER A 43 -1.47 -1.58 12.75
C SER A 43 -1.35 -3.09 12.67
N GLN A 44 -2.23 -3.82 13.35
CA GLN A 44 -2.18 -5.28 13.34
C GLN A 44 -2.54 -5.83 11.96
N GLN A 45 -3.55 -5.25 11.32
CA GLN A 45 -3.92 -5.66 9.97
C GLN A 45 -2.81 -5.34 8.98
N ALA A 46 -2.21 -4.16 9.12
CA ALA A 46 -1.08 -3.80 8.28
C ALA A 46 0.08 -4.79 8.45
N ALA A 47 0.37 -5.15 9.71
CA ALA A 47 1.47 -6.07 9.99
C ALA A 47 1.22 -7.44 9.36
N GLU A 48 -0.02 -7.90 9.36
CA GLU A 48 -0.35 -9.17 8.73
C GLU A 48 -0.07 -9.15 7.23
N ALA A 49 -0.46 -8.07 6.58
CA ALA A 49 -0.23 -7.93 5.14
C ALA A 49 1.26 -7.85 4.84
N ILE A 50 1.99 -7.07 5.63
CA ILE A 50 3.42 -6.88 5.44
C ILE A 50 4.18 -8.20 5.65
N LYS A 51 3.75 -8.97 6.63
CA LYS A 51 4.37 -10.27 6.90
C LYS A 51 4.28 -11.20 5.71
N LYS A 52 3.21 -11.06 4.92
CA LYS A 52 3.04 -11.84 3.70
C LYS A 52 3.78 -11.25 2.51
N GLY A 53 4.47 -10.14 2.69
CA GLY A 53 5.18 -9.47 1.61
C GLY A 53 4.29 -8.58 0.76
N TYR A 54 3.10 -8.24 1.24
CA TYR A 54 2.17 -7.41 0.50
C TYR A 54 2.49 -5.94 0.68
N TYR A 55 1.90 -5.12 -0.19
CA TYR A 55 2.10 -3.67 -0.18
C TYR A 55 0.81 -2.99 0.22
N LEU A 56 0.95 -1.84 0.88
CA LEU A 56 -0.19 -1.04 1.31
C LEU A 56 -0.12 0.32 0.64
N SER A 57 -1.23 0.75 0.06
CA SER A 57 -1.29 2.05 -0.59
C SER A 57 -2.16 2.99 0.24
N PHE A 58 -1.62 4.16 0.56
CA PHE A 58 -2.26 5.14 1.43
C PHE A 58 -2.60 6.40 0.65
N GLY A 59 -3.70 7.01 1.02
CA GLY A 59 -4.17 8.21 0.37
C GLY A 59 -4.79 9.19 1.34
N GLU A 60 -5.60 10.10 0.81
CA GLU A 60 -6.17 11.17 1.61
C GLU A 60 -7.03 10.63 2.76
N ARG A 61 -7.75 9.54 2.52
CA ARG A 61 -8.64 8.96 3.54
C ARG A 61 -7.88 8.42 4.75
N THR A 62 -6.61 8.06 4.56
CA THR A 62 -5.75 7.63 5.66
C THR A 62 -5.78 8.62 6.79
N PHE A 63 -5.73 9.92 6.47
CA PHE A 63 -5.55 10.98 7.46
C PHE A 63 -6.84 11.35 8.18
N ARG A 64 -7.94 10.70 7.82
CA ARG A 64 -9.20 10.81 8.54
C ARG A 64 -9.39 9.70 9.56
N SER A 65 -8.43 8.77 9.64
CA SER A 65 -8.54 7.58 10.48
C SER A 65 -7.29 7.48 11.36
N PRO A 66 -7.37 7.87 12.64
CA PRO A 66 -6.19 7.83 13.51
C PRO A 66 -5.51 6.46 13.56
N ARG A 67 -6.29 5.37 13.56
CA ARG A 67 -5.67 4.05 13.61
C ARG A 67 -4.95 3.71 12.30
N THR A 68 -5.44 4.24 11.18
CA THR A 68 -4.78 4.01 9.90
C THR A 68 -3.51 4.84 9.81
N VAL A 69 -3.49 6.06 10.39
CA VAL A 69 -2.27 6.85 10.48
C VAL A 69 -1.21 6.08 11.27
N GLU A 70 -1.63 5.42 12.35
CA GLU A 70 -0.68 4.63 13.13
C GLU A 70 -0.17 3.44 12.31
N ALA A 71 -1.05 2.80 11.54
CA ALA A 71 -0.64 1.73 10.65
C ALA A 71 0.37 2.24 9.61
N LEU A 72 0.13 3.42 9.07
CA LEU A 72 1.05 4.05 8.13
C LEU A 72 2.42 4.26 8.76
N ARG A 73 2.45 4.77 9.97
CA ARG A 73 3.72 5.00 10.66
C ARG A 73 4.54 3.74 10.79
N ARG A 74 3.88 2.61 11.00
CA ARG A 74 4.55 1.33 11.21
C ARG A 74 4.84 0.57 9.94
N THR A 75 4.29 1.01 8.80
CA THR A 75 4.52 0.36 7.53
C THR A 75 5.89 0.74 7.00
N PRO A 76 6.79 -0.21 6.74
CA PRO A 76 8.09 0.11 6.16
C PRO A 76 7.91 0.72 4.78
N VAL A 77 8.82 1.62 4.41
CA VAL A 77 8.73 2.26 3.09
C VAL A 77 8.84 1.25 1.96
N GLU A 78 9.44 0.11 2.23
CA GLU A 78 9.57 -0.96 1.23
C GLU A 78 8.24 -1.62 0.88
N ASN A 79 7.20 -1.37 1.67
CA ASN A 79 5.89 -1.97 1.46
C ASN A 79 4.81 -0.93 1.18
N LEU A 80 5.20 0.26 0.76
CA LEU A 80 4.31 1.41 0.78
C LEU A 80 4.12 2.01 -0.60
N PHE A 81 2.87 2.40 -0.90
CA PHE A 81 2.53 3.21 -2.06
C PHE A 81 1.66 4.37 -1.62
N ALA A 82 1.59 5.39 -2.46
CA ALA A 82 0.75 6.54 -2.26
C ALA A 82 -0.23 6.65 -3.41
N GLU A 83 -1.41 7.18 -3.13
CA GLU A 83 -2.46 7.28 -4.15
C GLU A 83 -3.31 8.52 -3.93
N THR A 84 -3.92 9.02 -5.00
CA THR A 84 -4.94 10.05 -4.90
C THR A 84 -6.34 9.48 -5.04
N ASP A 85 -6.45 8.40 -5.82
CA ASP A 85 -7.72 7.76 -6.14
C ASP A 85 -8.74 8.83 -6.53
N GLU A 86 -9.90 8.91 -5.89
CA GLU A 86 -10.94 9.88 -6.26
C GLU A 86 -10.83 11.18 -5.48
N SER A 87 -9.71 11.40 -4.82
CA SER A 87 -9.51 12.60 -4.03
C SER A 87 -9.06 13.77 -4.91
N ASP A 88 -9.47 14.98 -4.51
CA ASP A 88 -9.03 16.21 -5.15
C ASP A 88 -7.64 16.63 -4.68
N VAL A 89 -7.09 15.96 -3.69
CA VAL A 89 -5.78 16.30 -3.14
C VAL A 89 -4.71 15.85 -4.09
N PRO A 90 -3.77 16.73 -4.50
CA PRO A 90 -2.70 16.33 -5.42
C PRO A 90 -1.79 15.28 -4.80
N ILE A 91 -1.20 14.46 -5.65
CA ILE A 91 -0.31 13.40 -5.17
C ILE A 91 0.89 13.97 -4.40
N GLU A 92 1.38 15.15 -4.76
CA GLU A 92 2.48 15.78 -4.05
C GLU A 92 2.11 16.07 -2.60
N GLU A 93 0.86 16.46 -2.37
CA GLU A 93 0.39 16.70 -1.01
C GLU A 93 0.27 15.40 -0.24
N ILE A 94 -0.14 14.32 -0.89
CA ILE A 94 -0.20 13.01 -0.26
C ILE A 94 1.21 12.58 0.17
N TYR A 95 2.19 12.73 -0.71
CA TYR A 95 3.59 12.42 -0.37
C TYR A 95 4.03 13.22 0.85
N ARG A 96 3.69 14.52 0.87
CA ARG A 96 4.11 15.39 1.97
C ARG A 96 3.50 14.92 3.29
N ARG A 97 2.22 14.57 3.27
CA ARG A 97 1.54 14.11 4.48
C ARG A 97 2.07 12.77 4.97
N ILE A 98 2.33 11.85 4.06
CA ILE A 98 2.90 10.55 4.43
C ILE A 98 4.29 10.75 5.01
N ALA A 99 5.11 11.56 4.37
CA ALA A 99 6.46 11.83 4.85
C ALA A 99 6.44 12.45 6.23
N GLN A 100 5.52 13.39 6.46
CA GLN A 100 5.38 14.04 7.75
C GLN A 100 4.98 13.00 8.82
N ALA A 101 4.03 12.15 8.52
CA ALA A 101 3.58 11.14 9.47
C ALA A 101 4.69 10.17 9.83
N LYS A 102 5.58 9.88 8.90
CA LYS A 102 6.67 8.93 9.10
C LYS A 102 7.99 9.61 9.47
N ASP A 103 7.98 10.93 9.59
CA ASP A 103 9.18 11.71 9.90
C ASP A 103 10.29 11.45 8.89
N LEU A 104 9.96 11.54 7.62
CA LEU A 104 10.89 11.29 6.52
C LEU A 104 10.94 12.51 5.59
N ASP A 105 12.07 12.63 4.88
CA ASP A 105 12.19 13.57 3.78
C ASP A 105 11.27 13.11 2.64
N PRO A 106 10.42 14.00 2.10
CA PRO A 106 9.54 13.61 0.99
C PRO A 106 10.27 13.05 -0.22
N GLU A 107 11.48 13.53 -0.50
CA GLU A 107 12.24 13.02 -1.64
C GLU A 107 12.71 11.60 -1.41
N LEU A 108 13.09 11.27 -0.18
CA LEU A 108 13.44 9.90 0.15
C LEU A 108 12.23 8.98 0.05
N LEU A 109 11.06 9.48 0.46
CA LEU A 109 9.83 8.72 0.33
C LEU A 109 9.51 8.43 -1.13
N LYS A 110 9.64 9.44 -2.00
CA LYS A 110 9.38 9.26 -3.42
C LYS A 110 10.32 8.21 -4.02
N CYS A 111 11.58 8.26 -3.64
CA CYS A 111 12.56 7.28 -4.12
C CYS A 111 12.18 5.87 -3.71
N ALA A 112 11.74 5.70 -2.46
CA ALA A 112 11.35 4.38 -1.96
C ALA A 112 10.13 3.86 -2.71
N ILE A 113 9.13 4.73 -2.94
CA ILE A 113 7.93 4.34 -3.66
C ILE A 113 8.26 3.98 -5.10
N TYR A 114 9.13 4.76 -5.75
CA TYR A 114 9.55 4.46 -7.11
C TYR A 114 10.25 3.11 -7.18
N ARG A 115 11.09 2.81 -6.20
CA ARG A 115 11.76 1.51 -6.13
C ARG A 115 10.74 0.38 -5.98
N ASN A 116 9.72 0.58 -5.15
CA ASN A 116 8.67 -0.41 -4.99
C ASN A 116 7.93 -0.64 -6.31
N TYR A 117 7.66 0.44 -7.03
CA TYR A 117 7.01 0.35 -8.34
C TYR A 117 7.85 -0.51 -9.29
N ARG A 118 9.13 -0.23 -9.37
CA ARG A 118 10.02 -0.99 -10.25
C ARG A 118 10.09 -2.45 -9.85
N GLU A 119 10.10 -2.70 -8.55
CA GLU A 119 10.17 -4.06 -8.05
C GLU A 119 8.98 -4.90 -8.50
N ILE A 120 7.81 -4.28 -8.58
CA ILE A 120 6.57 -4.98 -8.92
C ILE A 120 6.30 -4.99 -10.42
N PHE A 121 6.48 -3.86 -11.08
CA PHE A 121 5.95 -3.66 -12.43
C PHE A 121 7.01 -3.71 -13.53
N GLU A 122 8.28 -3.68 -13.21
CA GLU A 122 9.34 -3.63 -14.19
C GLU A 122 10.26 -4.83 -14.13
N ARG A 123 9.80 -5.90 -13.57
CA ARG A 123 10.58 -7.13 -13.57
C ARG A 123 10.60 -7.83 -14.90
#